data_92db6069435cebb5cc132c6acac71ac3
#
_entry.id   92db6069435cebb5cc132c6acac71ac3
#
_cell.length_a   1.000
_cell.length_b   1.000
_cell.length_c   1.000
_cell.angle_alpha   90.00
_cell.angle_beta   90.00
_cell.angle_gamma   90.00
#
_symmetry.space_group_name_H-M   'P 1'
#
loop_
_entity.id
_entity.type
_entity.pdbx_description
1 polymer ?
#
loop_
_entity_poly.entity_id
_entity_poly.type
_entity_poly.pdbx_seq_one_letter_code
_entity_poly.pdbx_strand_id
1 'polypeptide(L)'
;MIDLFIQRYDRNLLVFLCILAIIGTVMLYSASWYESFSSSNGRTDMLFLQNHLKRLLVGVFFLFGFLTIDYRKLKEIAPYLIALSIILLIVTKLYYLGKGYSWYKPARWLYLGFFSIQTSDIARFSVILYMAYYADKKRNKLKDFQLGLLPALGILSLIMALIIIQPDYSTALMIGAIGVLILLSLIHI
;
A
#
# COMPACT_ATOMS: atom_id res chain seq x y z
N MET A 1 -8.09 18.33 -25.74
CA MET A 1 -8.28 17.79 -24.36
C MET A 1 -7.39 16.58 -24.10
N ILE A 2 -7.29 15.61 -25.01
CA ILE A 2 -6.43 14.43 -24.92
C ILE A 2 -4.94 14.81 -24.89
N ASP A 3 -4.50 15.78 -25.71
CA ASP A 3 -3.09 16.23 -25.79
C ASP A 3 -2.60 16.92 -24.50
N LEU A 4 -3.48 17.61 -23.77
CA LEU A 4 -3.17 18.20 -22.45
C LEU A 4 -3.01 17.15 -21.36
N PHE A 5 -3.69 16.00 -21.50
CA PHE A 5 -3.51 14.84 -20.60
C PHE A 5 -2.16 14.17 -20.86
N ILE A 6 -1.76 13.99 -22.11
CA ILE A 6 -0.53 13.28 -22.50
C ILE A 6 0.73 14.06 -22.07
N GLN A 7 0.69 15.39 -22.04
CA GLN A 7 1.83 16.22 -21.61
C GLN A 7 2.10 16.24 -20.09
N ARG A 8 1.15 15.76 -19.27
CA ARG A 8 1.29 15.74 -17.79
C ARG A 8 1.86 14.45 -17.21
N TYR A 9 1.96 13.37 -18.01
CA TYR A 9 2.32 12.06 -17.50
C TYR A 9 3.57 11.51 -18.18
N ASP A 10 4.42 10.87 -17.40
CA ASP A 10 5.56 10.13 -17.94
C ASP A 10 5.05 8.91 -18.73
N ARG A 11 5.07 9.05 -20.06
CA ARG A 11 4.63 8.01 -20.99
C ARG A 11 5.40 6.72 -20.81
N ASN A 12 6.70 6.79 -20.52
CA ASN A 12 7.55 5.63 -20.35
C ASN A 12 7.14 4.86 -19.10
N LEU A 13 6.84 5.56 -18.01
CA LEU A 13 6.34 4.94 -16.77
C LEU A 13 5.04 4.18 -17.01
N LEU A 14 4.07 4.75 -17.73
CA LEU A 14 2.82 4.08 -18.06
C LEU A 14 3.03 2.84 -18.94
N VAL A 15 3.92 2.93 -19.93
CA VAL A 15 4.26 1.79 -20.80
C VAL A 15 4.88 0.65 -19.97
N PHE A 16 5.84 0.95 -19.11
CA PHE A 16 6.44 -0.06 -18.22
C PHE A 16 5.41 -0.69 -17.29
N LEU A 17 4.51 0.10 -16.73
CA LEU A 17 3.44 -0.40 -15.86
C LEU A 17 2.49 -1.35 -16.62
N CYS A 18 2.11 -1.01 -17.86
CA CYS A 18 1.31 -1.90 -18.72
C CYS A 18 2.04 -3.20 -19.04
N ILE A 19 3.33 -3.13 -19.40
CA ILE A 19 4.14 -4.32 -19.68
C ILE A 19 4.20 -5.23 -18.44
N LEU A 20 4.47 -4.67 -17.27
CA LEU A 20 4.51 -5.43 -16.01
C LEU A 20 3.15 -6.05 -15.68
N ALA A 21 2.04 -5.34 -15.91
CA ALA A 21 0.70 -5.86 -15.68
C ALA A 21 0.40 -7.04 -16.61
N ILE A 22 0.78 -6.96 -17.90
CA ILE A 22 0.60 -8.05 -18.87
C ILE A 22 1.44 -9.26 -18.47
N ILE A 23 2.73 -9.08 -18.20
CA ILE A 23 3.64 -10.17 -17.78
C ILE A 23 3.12 -10.81 -16.48
N GLY A 24 2.74 -10.00 -15.49
CA GLY A 24 2.17 -10.49 -14.23
C GLY A 24 0.89 -11.31 -14.42
N THR A 25 0.02 -10.90 -15.34
CA THR A 25 -1.22 -11.62 -15.64
C THR A 25 -0.93 -12.99 -16.31
N VAL A 26 0.00 -13.03 -17.27
CA VAL A 26 0.43 -14.27 -17.93
C VAL A 26 1.08 -15.23 -16.92
N MET A 27 1.98 -14.72 -16.09
CA MET A 27 2.65 -15.52 -15.06
C MET A 27 1.67 -16.05 -14.02
N LEU A 28 0.69 -15.23 -13.62
CA LEU A 28 -0.36 -15.66 -12.68
C LEU A 28 -1.17 -16.83 -13.27
N TYR A 29 -1.59 -16.73 -14.53
CA TYR A 29 -2.32 -17.84 -15.18
C TYR A 29 -1.48 -19.11 -15.23
N SER A 30 -0.23 -18.98 -15.68
CA SER A 30 0.71 -20.12 -15.78
C SER A 30 0.93 -20.81 -14.43
N ALA A 31 1.03 -20.03 -13.34
CA ALA A 31 1.29 -20.57 -12.00
C ALA A 31 0.03 -21.13 -11.32
N SER A 32 -1.17 -20.65 -11.68
CA SER A 32 -2.41 -20.94 -10.93
C SER A 32 -3.43 -21.79 -11.67
N TRP A 33 -3.16 -22.23 -12.92
CA TRP A 33 -4.13 -22.98 -13.71
C TRP A 33 -4.57 -24.30 -13.05
N TYR A 34 -3.60 -25.07 -12.50
CA TYR A 34 -3.90 -26.33 -11.82
C TYR A 34 -4.70 -26.13 -10.53
N GLU A 35 -4.33 -25.12 -9.74
CA GLU A 35 -5.03 -24.79 -8.51
C GLU A 35 -6.44 -24.24 -8.78
N SER A 36 -6.61 -23.48 -9.87
CA SER A 36 -7.92 -23.04 -10.36
C SER A 36 -8.81 -24.22 -10.73
N PHE A 37 -8.27 -25.17 -11.45
CA PHE A 37 -9.00 -26.38 -11.88
C PHE A 37 -9.40 -27.23 -10.67
N SER A 38 -8.49 -27.47 -9.73
CA SER A 38 -8.75 -28.18 -8.50
C SER A 38 -9.78 -27.48 -7.61
N SER A 39 -9.66 -26.18 -7.42
CA SER A 39 -10.57 -25.39 -6.57
C SER A 39 -11.96 -25.22 -7.16
N SER A 40 -12.09 -25.35 -8.49
CA SER A 40 -13.38 -25.27 -9.20
C SER A 40 -14.08 -26.63 -9.36
N ASN A 41 -13.57 -27.69 -8.71
CA ASN A 41 -14.03 -29.07 -8.90
C ASN A 41 -14.00 -29.52 -10.41
N GLY A 42 -12.95 -29.12 -11.11
CA GLY A 42 -12.77 -29.47 -12.51
C GLY A 42 -13.59 -28.65 -13.52
N ARG A 43 -14.25 -27.56 -13.08
CA ARG A 43 -15.14 -26.76 -13.95
C ARG A 43 -14.42 -25.73 -14.79
N THR A 44 -13.35 -25.10 -14.26
CA THR A 44 -12.59 -24.07 -14.97
C THR A 44 -11.16 -23.96 -14.44
N ASP A 45 -10.24 -23.75 -15.34
CA ASP A 45 -8.83 -23.43 -15.07
C ASP A 45 -8.56 -21.92 -14.91
N MET A 46 -9.57 -21.07 -15.17
CA MET A 46 -9.45 -19.62 -15.23
C MET A 46 -9.99 -18.88 -13.98
N LEU A 47 -10.33 -19.59 -12.90
CA LEU A 47 -10.96 -18.98 -11.73
C LEU A 47 -10.11 -17.84 -11.12
N PHE A 48 -8.81 -18.08 -10.91
CA PHE A 48 -7.91 -17.06 -10.37
C PHE A 48 -7.63 -15.95 -11.38
N LEU A 49 -7.53 -16.27 -12.67
CA LEU A 49 -7.36 -15.29 -13.74
C LEU A 49 -8.55 -14.33 -13.83
N GLN A 50 -9.77 -14.83 -13.78
CA GLN A 50 -10.98 -14.00 -13.81
C GLN A 50 -11.04 -13.05 -12.60
N ASN A 51 -10.71 -13.55 -11.41
CA ASN A 51 -10.66 -12.73 -10.20
C ASN A 51 -9.53 -11.68 -10.26
N HIS A 52 -8.39 -12.02 -10.86
CA HIS A 52 -7.30 -11.08 -11.10
C HIS A 52 -7.71 -9.98 -12.08
N LEU A 53 -8.32 -10.32 -13.20
CA LEU A 53 -8.78 -9.34 -14.20
C LEU A 53 -9.82 -8.37 -13.62
N LYS A 54 -10.75 -8.85 -12.79
CA LYS A 54 -11.71 -7.97 -12.09
C LYS A 54 -10.99 -6.97 -11.19
N ARG A 55 -9.99 -7.42 -10.43
CA ARG A 55 -9.18 -6.53 -9.56
C ARG A 55 -8.32 -5.57 -10.38
N LEU A 56 -7.77 -6.03 -11.49
CA LEU A 56 -6.99 -5.21 -12.41
C LEU A 56 -7.84 -4.08 -13.00
N LEU A 57 -9.07 -4.37 -13.43
CA LEU A 57 -10.02 -3.36 -13.92
C LEU A 57 -10.32 -2.29 -12.86
N VAL A 58 -10.56 -2.72 -11.63
CA VAL A 58 -10.74 -1.78 -10.50
C VAL A 58 -9.48 -0.95 -10.27
N GLY A 59 -8.29 -1.57 -10.34
CA GLY A 59 -7.01 -0.86 -10.23
C GLY A 59 -6.81 0.17 -11.33
N VAL A 60 -7.14 -0.16 -12.58
CA VAL A 60 -7.09 0.76 -13.74
C VAL A 60 -8.06 1.92 -13.55
N PHE A 61 -9.27 1.66 -13.06
CA PHE A 61 -10.24 2.72 -12.76
C PHE A 61 -9.69 3.70 -11.71
N PHE A 62 -9.12 3.20 -10.61
CA PHE A 62 -8.48 4.05 -9.61
C PHE A 62 -7.24 4.77 -10.15
N LEU A 63 -6.44 4.14 -11.00
CA LEU A 63 -5.30 4.77 -11.66
C LEU A 63 -5.74 6.05 -12.38
N PHE A 64 -6.74 5.95 -13.25
CA PHE A 64 -7.28 7.10 -13.97
C PHE A 64 -7.89 8.14 -13.01
N GLY A 65 -8.58 7.71 -11.96
CA GLY A 65 -9.10 8.60 -10.92
C GLY A 65 -8.00 9.41 -10.24
N PHE A 66 -6.92 8.74 -9.82
CA PHE A 66 -5.79 9.41 -9.16
C PHE A 66 -4.98 10.29 -10.11
N LEU A 67 -4.93 9.98 -11.41
CA LEU A 67 -4.29 10.82 -12.41
C LEU A 67 -4.95 12.20 -12.55
N THR A 68 -6.22 12.34 -12.20
CA THR A 68 -6.94 13.62 -12.23
C THR A 68 -6.75 14.45 -10.95
N ILE A 69 -6.30 13.83 -9.86
CA ILE A 69 -6.12 14.49 -8.57
C ILE A 69 -4.74 15.15 -8.51
N ASP A 70 -4.69 16.42 -8.12
CA ASP A 70 -3.42 17.09 -7.85
C ASP A 70 -2.79 16.48 -6.58
N TYR A 71 -1.58 15.89 -6.74
CA TYR A 71 -0.85 15.28 -5.64
C TYR A 71 -0.55 16.25 -4.48
N ARG A 72 -0.55 17.57 -4.76
CA ARG A 72 -0.36 18.60 -3.72
C ARG A 72 -1.48 18.59 -2.68
N LYS A 73 -2.70 18.22 -3.07
CA LYS A 73 -3.83 18.06 -2.15
C LYS A 73 -3.68 16.86 -1.22
N LEU A 74 -2.92 15.84 -1.63
CA LEU A 74 -2.62 14.68 -0.79
C LEU A 74 -1.83 15.04 0.46
N LYS A 75 -1.08 16.15 0.42
CA LYS A 75 -0.36 16.70 1.57
C LYS A 75 -1.30 17.05 2.73
N GLU A 76 -2.47 17.62 2.45
CA GLU A 76 -3.44 18.02 3.47
C GLU A 76 -4.11 16.80 4.11
N ILE A 77 -4.25 15.72 3.36
CA ILE A 77 -4.91 14.48 3.78
C ILE A 77 -3.94 13.54 4.52
N ALA A 78 -2.62 13.69 4.31
CA ALA A 78 -1.60 12.79 4.84
C ALA A 78 -1.70 12.53 6.37
N PRO A 79 -1.91 13.53 7.27
CA PRO A 79 -2.04 13.27 8.69
C PRO A 79 -3.32 12.51 9.06
N TYR A 80 -4.38 12.65 8.28
CA TYR A 80 -5.61 11.87 8.48
C TYR A 80 -5.46 10.44 7.99
N LEU A 81 -4.75 10.23 6.88
CA LEU A 81 -4.48 8.90 6.35
C LEU A 81 -3.61 8.07 7.29
N ILE A 82 -2.59 8.67 7.92
CA ILE A 82 -1.75 7.95 8.89
C ILE A 82 -2.55 7.56 10.14
N ALA A 83 -3.41 8.45 10.65
CA ALA A 83 -4.29 8.15 11.77
C ALA A 83 -5.29 7.03 11.41
N LEU A 84 -5.90 7.10 10.23
CA LEU A 84 -6.80 6.07 9.74
C LEU A 84 -6.09 4.71 9.60
N SER A 85 -4.86 4.70 9.08
CA SER A 85 -4.11 3.45 8.93
C SER A 85 -3.78 2.80 10.28
N ILE A 86 -3.44 3.59 11.31
CA ILE A 86 -3.22 3.09 12.68
C ILE A 86 -4.51 2.47 13.23
N ILE A 87 -5.64 3.15 13.06
CA ILE A 87 -6.94 2.63 13.50
C ILE A 87 -7.27 1.31 12.78
N LEU A 88 -7.10 1.26 11.46
CA LEU A 88 -7.37 0.06 10.67
C LEU A 88 -6.48 -1.12 11.08
N LEU A 89 -5.18 -0.88 11.35
CA LEU A 89 -4.29 -1.93 11.84
C LEU A 89 -4.77 -2.48 13.19
N ILE A 90 -5.14 -1.62 14.14
CA ILE A 90 -5.65 -2.03 15.45
C ILE A 90 -6.96 -2.80 15.31
N VAL A 91 -7.93 -2.26 14.56
CA VAL A 91 -9.24 -2.88 14.32
C VAL A 91 -9.09 -4.26 13.68
N THR A 92 -8.20 -4.39 12.68
CA THR A 92 -7.95 -5.68 12.03
C THR A 92 -7.45 -6.72 13.03
N LYS A 93 -6.50 -6.36 13.88
CA LYS A 93 -5.97 -7.29 14.89
C LYS A 93 -7.05 -7.68 15.90
N LEU A 94 -7.81 -6.71 16.42
CA LEU A 94 -8.89 -6.96 17.38
C LEU A 94 -10.00 -7.84 16.78
N TYR A 95 -10.36 -7.62 15.51
CA TYR A 95 -11.36 -8.44 14.80
C TYR A 95 -10.94 -9.92 14.73
N TYR A 96 -9.67 -10.21 14.45
CA TYR A 96 -9.19 -11.59 14.41
C TYR A 96 -9.13 -12.21 15.79
N LEU A 97 -8.71 -11.45 16.80
CA LEU A 97 -8.73 -11.93 18.20
C LEU A 97 -10.16 -12.24 18.68
N GLY A 98 -11.13 -11.36 18.36
CA GLY A 98 -12.54 -11.57 18.69
C GLY A 98 -13.17 -12.78 18.02
N LYS A 99 -12.63 -13.25 16.89
CA LYS A 99 -13.01 -14.50 16.23
C LYS A 99 -12.33 -15.75 16.83
N GLY A 100 -11.58 -15.62 17.90
CA GLY A 100 -10.90 -16.73 18.55
C GLY A 100 -9.63 -17.21 17.82
N TYR A 101 -9.09 -16.40 16.89
CA TYR A 101 -7.83 -16.74 16.25
C TYR A 101 -6.65 -16.51 17.21
N SER A 102 -5.67 -17.43 17.17
CA SER A 102 -4.44 -17.29 17.94
C SER A 102 -3.73 -15.98 17.64
N TRP A 103 -3.06 -15.40 18.64
CA TRP A 103 -2.26 -14.17 18.51
C TRP A 103 -1.24 -14.23 17.38
N TYR A 104 -0.67 -15.38 17.11
CA TYR A 104 0.35 -15.60 16.06
C TYR A 104 -0.23 -15.80 14.65
N LYS A 105 -1.56 -15.91 14.50
CA LYS A 105 -2.16 -16.07 13.17
C LYS A 105 -2.08 -14.75 12.39
N PRO A 106 -1.65 -14.79 11.13
CA PRO A 106 -1.59 -13.58 10.29
C PRO A 106 -2.96 -12.92 10.17
N ALA A 107 -3.08 -11.70 10.68
CA ALA A 107 -4.31 -10.93 10.72
C ALA A 107 -4.16 -9.70 9.80
N ARG A 108 -4.04 -9.92 8.48
CA ARG A 108 -3.64 -8.89 7.50
C ARG A 108 -4.79 -8.35 6.67
N TRP A 109 -5.87 -9.16 6.53
CA TRP A 109 -6.94 -8.89 5.58
C TRP A 109 -8.24 -8.53 6.28
N LEU A 110 -8.85 -7.43 5.89
CA LEU A 110 -10.24 -7.11 6.20
C LEU A 110 -11.13 -7.53 5.05
N TYR A 111 -12.05 -8.43 5.33
CA TYR A 111 -13.05 -8.92 4.38
C TYR A 111 -14.29 -8.02 4.49
N LEU A 112 -14.57 -7.25 3.43
CA LEU A 112 -15.70 -6.32 3.33
C LEU A 112 -16.82 -6.89 2.44
N GLY A 113 -16.96 -8.22 2.39
CA GLY A 113 -17.94 -8.93 1.57
C GLY A 113 -17.42 -9.14 0.15
N PHE A 114 -17.60 -8.17 -0.73
CA PHE A 114 -17.21 -8.31 -2.15
C PHE A 114 -15.71 -8.18 -2.43
N PHE A 115 -14.97 -7.54 -1.55
CA PHE A 115 -13.52 -7.37 -1.69
C PHE A 115 -12.81 -7.48 -0.35
N SER A 116 -11.55 -7.82 -0.40
CA SER A 116 -10.66 -7.88 0.75
C SER A 116 -9.58 -6.81 0.61
N ILE A 117 -9.34 -6.07 1.69
CA ILE A 117 -8.32 -5.04 1.75
C ILE A 117 -7.25 -5.48 2.73
N GLN A 118 -6.00 -5.38 2.32
CA GLN A 118 -4.86 -5.57 3.20
C GLN A 118 -4.55 -4.25 3.91
N THR A 119 -4.71 -4.22 5.23
CA THR A 119 -4.55 -2.99 6.01
C THR A 119 -3.11 -2.48 6.03
N SER A 120 -2.13 -3.37 5.91
CA SER A 120 -0.72 -3.00 5.80
C SER A 120 -0.37 -2.28 4.48
N ASP A 121 -1.12 -2.49 3.39
CA ASP A 121 -0.92 -1.73 2.14
C ASP A 121 -1.38 -0.28 2.28
N ILE A 122 -2.51 -0.06 2.97
CA ILE A 122 -2.96 1.30 3.31
C ILE A 122 -1.93 1.99 4.21
N ALA A 123 -1.39 1.28 5.20
CA ALA A 123 -0.37 1.82 6.08
C ALA A 123 0.92 2.21 5.32
N ARG A 124 1.36 1.37 4.36
CA ARG A 124 2.51 1.65 3.49
C ARG A 124 2.33 2.96 2.72
N PHE A 125 1.19 3.11 2.05
CA PHE A 125 0.88 4.32 1.30
C PHE A 125 0.80 5.56 2.21
N SER A 126 0.16 5.41 3.38
CA SER A 126 0.01 6.48 4.36
C SER A 126 1.36 6.94 4.94
N VAL A 127 2.29 6.01 5.18
CA VAL A 127 3.65 6.34 5.65
C VAL A 127 4.41 7.16 4.61
N ILE A 128 4.36 6.77 3.33
CA ILE A 128 5.03 7.50 2.26
C ILE A 128 4.54 8.96 2.22
N LEU A 129 3.23 9.15 2.19
CA LEU A 129 2.63 10.48 2.15
C LEU A 129 2.91 11.29 3.41
N TYR A 130 2.81 10.66 4.58
CA TYR A 130 3.02 11.34 5.85
C TYR A 130 4.49 11.72 6.06
N MET A 131 5.44 10.86 5.72
CA MET A 131 6.86 11.19 5.82
C MET A 131 7.23 12.36 4.91
N ALA A 132 6.72 12.37 3.67
CA ALA A 132 6.90 13.49 2.75
C ALA A 132 6.28 14.80 3.28
N TYR A 133 5.04 14.73 3.80
CA TYR A 133 4.38 15.87 4.44
C TYR A 133 5.14 16.39 5.66
N TYR A 134 5.55 15.48 6.55
CA TYR A 134 6.26 15.83 7.79
C TYR A 134 7.59 16.53 7.48
N ALA A 135 8.32 16.00 6.53
CA ALA A 135 9.60 16.52 6.12
C ALA A 135 9.49 17.92 5.49
N ASP A 136 8.50 18.14 4.64
CA ASP A 136 8.25 19.46 4.09
C ASP A 136 7.84 20.48 5.16
N LYS A 137 6.96 20.09 6.10
CA LYS A 137 6.50 20.95 7.19
C LYS A 137 7.60 21.32 8.19
N LYS A 138 8.53 20.40 8.43
CA LYS A 138 9.62 20.57 9.41
C LYS A 138 11.00 20.72 8.76
N ARG A 139 11.09 21.14 7.51
CA ARG A 139 12.33 21.27 6.73
C ARG A 139 13.46 21.95 7.50
N ASN A 140 13.18 23.05 8.22
CA ASN A 140 14.18 23.82 8.96
C ASN A 140 14.65 23.14 10.27
N LYS A 141 13.90 22.11 10.76
CA LYS A 141 14.18 21.40 12.01
C LYS A 141 14.64 19.96 11.79
N LEU A 142 14.64 19.46 10.55
CA LEU A 142 15.05 18.09 10.25
C LEU A 142 16.51 17.79 10.58
N LYS A 143 17.37 18.81 10.58
CA LYS A 143 18.79 18.69 11.00
C LYS A 143 18.94 18.51 12.50
N ASP A 144 17.93 18.87 13.29
CA ASP A 144 17.91 18.64 14.73
C ASP A 144 17.32 17.24 15.00
N PHE A 145 18.12 16.38 15.62
CA PHE A 145 17.74 15.02 15.92
C PHE A 145 16.49 14.93 16.81
N GLN A 146 16.44 15.77 17.86
CA GLN A 146 15.37 15.69 18.88
C GLN A 146 14.04 16.28 18.37
N LEU A 147 14.08 17.43 17.68
CA LEU A 147 12.87 18.15 17.27
C LEU A 147 12.38 17.79 15.87
N GLY A 148 13.27 17.24 15.05
CA GLY A 148 12.97 16.88 13.66
C GLY A 148 12.87 15.37 13.42
N LEU A 149 13.96 14.65 13.66
CA LEU A 149 14.06 13.25 13.27
C LEU A 149 13.34 12.31 14.24
N LEU A 150 13.48 12.52 15.55
CA LEU A 150 12.95 11.62 16.58
C LEU A 150 11.42 11.44 16.49
N PRO A 151 10.59 12.50 16.32
CA PRO A 151 9.14 12.30 16.19
C PRO A 151 8.74 11.55 14.91
N ALA A 152 9.47 11.75 13.80
CA ALA A 152 9.22 11.02 12.56
C ALA A 152 9.52 9.53 12.71
N LEU A 153 10.67 9.21 13.31
CA LEU A 153 11.04 7.83 13.63
C LEU A 153 10.08 7.19 14.64
N GLY A 154 9.55 7.97 15.59
CA GLY A 154 8.54 7.52 16.54
C GLY A 154 7.25 7.03 15.87
N ILE A 155 6.74 7.78 14.91
CA ILE A 155 5.54 7.38 14.14
C ILE A 155 5.86 6.17 13.23
N LEU A 156 7.02 6.17 12.59
CA LEU A 156 7.45 5.05 11.76
C LEU A 156 7.57 3.76 12.57
N SER A 157 8.23 3.81 13.73
CA SER A 157 8.40 2.66 14.62
C SER A 157 7.06 2.17 15.20
N LEU A 158 6.13 3.07 15.50
CA LEU A 158 4.78 2.70 15.95
C LEU A 158 4.05 1.87 14.89
N ILE A 159 4.06 2.31 13.63
CA ILE A 159 3.40 1.57 12.54
C ILE A 159 4.09 0.23 12.29
N MET A 160 5.42 0.22 12.27
CA MET A 160 6.18 -1.04 12.14
C MET A 160 5.82 -2.02 13.25
N ALA A 161 5.75 -1.57 14.51
CA ALA A 161 5.36 -2.39 15.64
C ALA A 161 3.96 -2.98 15.48
N LEU A 162 2.97 -2.18 15.07
CA LEU A 162 1.61 -2.65 14.81
C LEU A 162 1.54 -3.72 13.71
N ILE A 163 2.35 -3.58 12.66
CA ILE A 163 2.42 -4.55 11.56
C ILE A 163 3.15 -5.84 12.01
N ILE A 164 4.20 -5.72 12.83
CA ILE A 164 4.89 -6.88 13.43
C ILE A 164 3.94 -7.67 14.32
N ILE A 165 3.09 -6.99 15.09
CA ILE A 165 2.04 -7.63 15.89
C ILE A 165 1.05 -8.43 15.03
N GLN A 166 0.91 -8.11 13.75
CA GLN A 166 0.08 -8.87 12.78
C GLN A 166 0.83 -10.00 12.05
N PRO A 167 1.93 -10.52 12.54
CA PRO A 167 3.02 -11.29 11.92
C PRO A 167 3.26 -11.00 10.43
N ASP A 168 3.51 -9.72 10.08
CA ASP A 168 3.83 -9.30 8.73
C ASP A 168 5.22 -8.62 8.66
N TYR A 169 6.26 -9.42 8.92
CA TYR A 169 7.64 -8.93 9.06
C TYR A 169 8.18 -8.30 7.78
N SER A 170 7.87 -8.88 6.62
CA SER A 170 8.35 -8.38 5.32
C SER A 170 7.79 -7.00 5.01
N THR A 171 6.50 -6.78 5.27
CA THR A 171 5.87 -5.47 5.08
C THR A 171 6.39 -4.44 6.08
N ALA A 172 6.58 -4.82 7.35
CA ALA A 172 7.15 -3.93 8.35
C ALA A 172 8.57 -3.47 7.96
N LEU A 173 9.42 -4.39 7.51
CA LEU A 173 10.79 -4.09 7.09
C LEU A 173 10.81 -3.18 5.86
N MET A 174 9.95 -3.44 4.88
CA MET A 174 9.81 -2.63 3.69
C MET A 174 9.33 -1.20 4.01
N ILE A 175 8.34 -1.04 4.89
CA ILE A 175 7.86 0.28 5.34
C ILE A 175 8.96 1.03 6.09
N GLY A 176 9.70 0.35 6.96
CA GLY A 176 10.84 0.92 7.67
C GLY A 176 11.92 1.42 6.70
N ALA A 177 12.31 0.60 5.73
CA ALA A 177 13.29 0.97 4.71
C ALA A 177 12.83 2.21 3.91
N ILE A 178 11.61 2.21 3.41
CA ILE A 178 11.05 3.34 2.64
C ILE A 178 11.00 4.60 3.51
N GLY A 179 10.50 4.51 4.75
CA GLY A 179 10.40 5.66 5.66
C GLY A 179 11.77 6.27 5.98
N VAL A 180 12.76 5.44 6.27
CA VAL A 180 14.14 5.88 6.52
C VAL A 180 14.76 6.50 5.27
N LEU A 181 14.59 5.89 4.09
CA LEU A 181 15.10 6.44 2.82
C LEU A 181 14.52 7.82 2.52
N ILE A 182 13.21 8.03 2.76
CA ILE A 182 12.59 9.35 2.60
C ILE A 182 13.21 10.36 3.56
N LEU A 183 13.38 10.00 4.83
CA LEU A 183 13.98 10.91 5.83
C LEU A 183 15.43 11.24 5.49
N LEU A 184 16.24 10.25 5.10
CA LEU A 184 17.64 10.47 4.71
C LEU A 184 17.76 11.33 3.45
N SER A 185 16.92 11.09 2.43
CA SER A 185 16.88 11.90 1.21
C SER A 185 16.64 13.38 1.52
N LEU A 186 15.81 13.67 2.51
CA LEU A 186 15.41 15.04 2.85
C LEU A 186 16.40 15.75 3.79
N ILE A 187 17.21 14.99 4.56
CA ILE A 187 18.31 15.55 5.35
C ILE A 187 19.48 15.97 4.44
N HIS A 188 19.63 15.29 3.31
CA HIS A 188 20.73 15.54 2.35
C HIS A 188 20.45 16.73 1.39
N ILE A 189 19.20 17.14 1.25
CA ILE A 189 18.76 18.29 0.44
C ILE A 189 18.68 19.54 1.32
#